data_d1d49aa3797adfac84b24cd30878a800
#
_entry.id   d1d49aa3797adfac84b24cd30878a800
#
_cell.length_a   1.000
_cell.length_b   1.000
_cell.length_c   1.000
_cell.angle_alpha   90.00
_cell.angle_beta   90.00
_cell.angle_gamma   90.00
#
_symmetry.space_group_name_H-M   'P 1'
#
loop_
_entity.id
_entity.type
_entity.pdbx_description
1 polymer ?
#
loop_
_entity_poly.entity_id
_entity_poly.type
_entity_poly.pdbx_seq_one_letter_code
_entity_poly.pdbx_strand_id
1 'polypeptide(L)'
;MSIERDYEDERRHVKGVTTTPKPPGPIARVSRPKAAARDWYDVFSTYYNTVADPFEAPARNAGLELLDATPGERVLDVGCGTGNALVALARAVGANGTAVGIDLAEGMCRASRRALTDAGLEWGVVVEGDAATTPFRKNTFDALFASFVLELFDTPEILTVLDEWRRVLDPGGRLCVVSLSRRGGGPYTRLYETVHDLVPTYVDCRPIYVRETLLEAGFRIVDEREETAWQLPVEVVHCRIT
;
A
#
# COMPACT_ATOMS: atom_id res chain seq x y z
N MET A 1 -37.15 17.69 -29.44
CA MET A 1 -36.90 16.28 -29.81
C MET A 1 -35.43 16.19 -30.18
N SER A 2 -34.51 16.34 -29.20
CA SER A 2 -33.03 16.22 -29.41
C SER A 2 -32.19 16.23 -28.11
N ILE A 3 -32.70 15.78 -26.98
CA ILE A 3 -31.97 15.76 -25.71
C ILE A 3 -31.82 14.32 -25.15
N GLU A 4 -32.52 13.34 -25.72
CA GLU A 4 -32.49 11.94 -25.25
C GLU A 4 -31.39 11.05 -25.90
N ARG A 5 -30.68 11.54 -26.92
CA ARG A 5 -29.68 10.76 -27.65
C ARG A 5 -28.28 10.85 -27.06
N ASP A 6 -27.97 11.86 -26.28
CA ASP A 6 -26.64 12.05 -25.70
C ASP A 6 -26.44 11.28 -24.37
N TYR A 7 -27.54 10.80 -23.75
CA TYR A 7 -27.47 10.06 -22.46
C TYR A 7 -27.27 8.54 -22.61
N GLU A 8 -27.42 8.00 -23.82
CA GLU A 8 -27.23 6.55 -24.09
C GLU A 8 -25.82 6.19 -24.54
N ASP A 9 -25.01 7.16 -24.99
CA ASP A 9 -23.64 6.88 -25.47
C ASP A 9 -22.58 6.88 -24.36
N GLU A 10 -22.84 7.55 -23.23
CA GLU A 10 -21.95 7.47 -22.05
C GLU A 10 -22.03 6.14 -21.30
N ARG A 11 -23.06 5.32 -21.52
CA ARG A 11 -23.22 4.02 -20.85
C ARG A 11 -22.47 2.87 -21.52
N ARG A 12 -21.82 3.08 -22.65
CA ARG A 12 -21.15 2.02 -23.41
C ARG A 12 -19.68 1.80 -23.08
N HIS A 13 -19.08 2.60 -22.18
CA HIS A 13 -17.67 2.47 -21.81
C HIS A 13 -17.42 1.94 -20.39
N VAL A 14 -18.44 1.58 -19.64
CA VAL A 14 -18.29 0.79 -18.42
C VAL A 14 -18.43 -0.68 -18.79
N LYS A 15 -17.41 -1.22 -19.45
CA LYS A 15 -17.30 -2.67 -19.67
C LYS A 15 -17.01 -3.34 -18.33
N GLY A 16 -18.07 -4.00 -17.81
CA GLY A 16 -17.98 -5.22 -17.04
C GLY A 16 -17.01 -5.23 -15.87
N VAL A 17 -17.34 -4.59 -14.75
CA VAL A 17 -16.82 -5.03 -13.45
C VAL A 17 -17.45 -6.41 -13.19
N THR A 18 -16.79 -7.45 -13.68
CA THR A 18 -17.06 -8.82 -13.23
C THR A 18 -16.60 -8.88 -11.77
N THR A 19 -17.56 -8.78 -10.85
CA THR A 19 -17.33 -9.14 -9.45
C THR A 19 -16.93 -10.61 -9.42
N THR A 20 -15.63 -10.88 -9.43
CA THR A 20 -15.15 -12.24 -9.20
C THR A 20 -15.59 -12.62 -7.80
N PRO A 21 -16.36 -13.70 -7.62
CA PRO A 21 -16.85 -14.06 -6.29
C PRO A 21 -15.65 -14.32 -5.38
N LYS A 22 -15.73 -13.78 -4.16
CA LYS A 22 -14.75 -14.05 -3.10
C LYS A 22 -14.58 -15.56 -2.97
N PRO A 23 -13.36 -16.10 -3.13
CA PRO A 23 -13.15 -17.53 -2.98
C PRO A 23 -13.50 -17.95 -1.55
N PRO A 24 -14.07 -19.15 -1.36
CA PRO A 24 -14.42 -19.63 -0.03
C PRO A 24 -13.14 -19.88 0.80
N GLY A 25 -13.13 -19.37 2.03
CA GLY A 25 -12.12 -19.67 3.05
C GLY A 25 -11.65 -18.43 3.81
N PRO A 26 -11.32 -18.56 5.09
CA PRO A 26 -10.76 -17.47 5.88
C PRO A 26 -9.38 -17.06 5.37
N ILE A 27 -9.07 -15.76 5.46
CA ILE A 27 -7.70 -15.25 5.30
C ILE A 27 -6.89 -15.76 6.50
N ALA A 28 -5.66 -16.22 6.28
CA ALA A 28 -4.74 -16.62 7.35
C ALA A 28 -4.60 -15.50 8.38
N ARG A 29 -4.47 -15.84 9.67
CA ARG A 29 -4.25 -14.88 10.75
C ARG A 29 -2.77 -14.53 10.85
N VAL A 30 -2.46 -13.29 11.18
CA VAL A 30 -1.09 -12.89 11.54
C VAL A 30 -0.86 -13.33 12.99
N SER A 31 -0.04 -14.36 13.18
CA SER A 31 0.29 -14.90 14.51
C SER A 31 1.51 -14.22 15.14
N ARG A 32 2.25 -13.43 14.37
CA ARG A 32 3.49 -12.81 14.78
C ARG A 32 3.24 -11.50 15.55
N PRO A 33 3.79 -11.33 16.78
CA PRO A 33 3.71 -10.05 17.49
C PRO A 33 4.43 -8.93 16.71
N LYS A 34 3.90 -7.71 16.72
CA LYS A 34 4.51 -6.53 16.08
C LYS A 34 5.98 -6.32 16.49
N ALA A 35 6.34 -6.59 17.77
CA ALA A 35 7.71 -6.50 18.25
C ALA A 35 8.65 -7.47 17.51
N ALA A 36 8.23 -8.70 17.28
CA ALA A 36 9.02 -9.70 16.56
C ALA A 36 9.13 -9.36 15.05
N ALA A 37 8.09 -8.73 14.47
CA ALA A 37 8.17 -8.19 13.12
C ALA A 37 9.22 -7.09 13.04
N ARG A 38 9.19 -6.12 13.97
CA ARG A 38 10.16 -5.03 14.07
C ARG A 38 11.60 -5.55 14.12
N ASP A 39 11.90 -6.47 15.04
CA ASP A 39 13.24 -7.01 15.22
C ASP A 39 13.76 -7.72 13.96
N TRP A 40 12.89 -8.40 13.23
CA TRP A 40 13.23 -9.03 11.96
C TRP A 40 13.58 -7.99 10.87
N TYR A 41 12.74 -6.98 10.68
CA TYR A 41 12.96 -5.94 9.67
C TYR A 41 14.18 -5.07 10.00
N ASP A 42 14.51 -4.88 11.28
CA ASP A 42 15.75 -4.22 11.69
C ASP A 42 16.99 -4.91 11.14
N VAL A 43 17.03 -6.23 11.22
CA VAL A 43 18.15 -7.04 10.70
C VAL A 43 18.10 -7.15 9.18
N PHE A 44 16.90 -7.37 8.62
CA PHE A 44 16.71 -7.63 7.21
C PHE A 44 16.86 -6.38 6.33
N SER A 45 16.74 -5.18 6.92
CA SER A 45 16.84 -3.89 6.21
C SER A 45 18.08 -3.78 5.32
N THR A 46 19.20 -4.39 5.73
CA THR A 46 20.48 -4.38 4.98
C THR A 46 20.39 -5.16 3.65
N TYR A 47 19.57 -6.19 3.60
CA TYR A 47 19.46 -7.10 2.44
C TYR A 47 18.20 -6.87 1.61
N TYR A 48 17.24 -6.12 2.14
CA TYR A 48 15.91 -5.93 1.55
C TYR A 48 15.97 -5.49 0.08
N ASN A 49 16.75 -4.44 -0.21
CA ASN A 49 16.87 -3.89 -1.56
C ASN A 49 17.47 -4.88 -2.59
N THR A 50 18.22 -5.88 -2.12
CA THR A 50 18.82 -6.86 -3.02
C THR A 50 17.91 -8.07 -3.24
N VAL A 51 17.11 -8.42 -2.25
CA VAL A 51 16.35 -9.68 -2.24
C VAL A 51 14.88 -9.46 -2.58
N ALA A 52 14.20 -8.51 -1.94
CA ALA A 52 12.76 -8.29 -2.09
C ALA A 52 12.41 -7.24 -3.16
N ASP A 53 13.10 -6.11 -3.12
CA ASP A 53 12.79 -4.95 -3.97
C ASP A 53 12.71 -5.24 -5.48
N PRO A 54 13.58 -6.05 -6.10
CA PRO A 54 13.48 -6.32 -7.54
C PRO A 54 12.16 -6.98 -7.95
N PHE A 55 11.50 -7.72 -7.05
CA PHE A 55 10.22 -8.37 -7.33
C PHE A 55 9.02 -7.46 -7.00
N GLU A 56 9.18 -6.54 -6.07
CA GLU A 56 8.14 -5.59 -5.64
C GLU A 56 8.09 -4.34 -6.51
N ALA A 57 9.23 -3.95 -7.09
CA ALA A 57 9.38 -2.70 -7.81
C ALA A 57 8.37 -2.47 -8.95
N PRO A 58 8.01 -3.45 -9.80
CA PRO A 58 7.03 -3.22 -10.85
C PRO A 58 5.66 -2.81 -10.28
N ALA A 59 5.15 -3.56 -9.30
CA ALA A 59 3.85 -3.28 -8.68
C ALA A 59 3.87 -1.97 -7.88
N ARG A 60 4.95 -1.70 -7.13
CA ARG A 60 5.15 -0.43 -6.44
C ARG A 60 5.14 0.75 -7.41
N ASN A 61 5.83 0.66 -8.53
CA ASN A 61 5.88 1.72 -9.52
C ASN A 61 4.50 1.95 -10.17
N ALA A 62 3.76 0.89 -10.49
CA ALA A 62 2.39 1.00 -10.96
C ALA A 62 1.49 1.73 -9.94
N GLY A 63 1.68 1.48 -8.64
CA GLY A 63 0.97 2.18 -7.57
C GLY A 63 1.35 3.65 -7.47
N LEU A 64 2.63 3.98 -7.60
CA LEU A 64 3.09 5.38 -7.62
C LEU A 64 2.53 6.15 -8.80
N GLU A 65 2.46 5.52 -9.99
CA GLU A 65 1.80 6.11 -11.16
C GLU A 65 0.32 6.37 -10.93
N LEU A 66 -0.43 5.41 -10.34
CA LEU A 66 -1.85 5.58 -10.04
C LEU A 66 -2.11 6.63 -8.96
N LEU A 67 -1.22 6.75 -7.96
CA LEU A 67 -1.32 7.79 -6.94
C LEU A 67 -1.16 9.17 -7.54
N ASP A 68 -0.30 9.32 -8.54
CA ASP A 68 -0.05 10.56 -9.28
C ASP A 68 0.22 11.75 -8.35
N ALA A 69 1.25 11.60 -7.50
CA ALA A 69 1.65 12.66 -6.57
C ALA A 69 2.17 13.88 -7.35
N THR A 70 1.71 15.08 -6.97
CA THR A 70 1.98 16.33 -7.69
C THR A 70 2.80 17.32 -6.86
N PRO A 71 3.52 18.26 -7.52
CA PRO A 71 4.32 19.26 -6.82
C PRO A 71 3.52 20.08 -5.80
N GLY A 72 4.06 20.22 -4.60
CA GLY A 72 3.46 20.99 -3.51
C GLY A 72 2.59 20.18 -2.55
N GLU A 73 2.31 18.91 -2.84
CA GLU A 73 1.50 18.03 -1.97
C GLU A 73 2.26 17.54 -0.74
N ARG A 74 1.50 17.21 0.28
CA ARG A 74 1.96 16.47 1.47
C ARG A 74 1.54 15.01 1.32
N VAL A 75 2.49 14.13 1.16
CA VAL A 75 2.24 12.70 0.91
C VAL A 75 2.81 11.85 2.04
N LEU A 76 2.05 10.86 2.50
CA LEU A 76 2.48 9.89 3.49
C LEU A 76 2.77 8.54 2.82
N ASP A 77 3.99 8.01 3.02
CA ASP A 77 4.39 6.65 2.66
C ASP A 77 4.34 5.77 3.91
N VAL A 78 3.34 4.90 3.97
CA VAL A 78 3.10 4.02 5.13
C VAL A 78 3.84 2.71 4.96
N GLY A 79 4.64 2.33 5.97
CA GLY A 79 5.57 1.21 5.86
C GLY A 79 6.64 1.50 4.83
N CYS A 80 7.29 2.67 4.94
CA CYS A 80 8.19 3.17 3.92
C CYS A 80 9.45 2.30 3.68
N GLY A 81 9.70 1.32 4.54
CA GLY A 81 10.80 0.38 4.41
C GLY A 81 12.14 1.04 4.18
N THR A 82 12.85 0.64 3.14
CA THR A 82 14.15 1.21 2.76
C THR A 82 14.07 2.54 2.00
N GLY A 83 12.86 3.06 1.76
CA GLY A 83 12.63 4.39 1.22
C GLY A 83 12.51 4.48 -0.30
N ASN A 84 12.39 3.36 -1.01
CA ASN A 84 12.30 3.38 -2.49
C ASN A 84 11.06 4.15 -2.99
N ALA A 85 9.89 3.92 -2.40
CA ALA A 85 8.68 4.69 -2.70
C ALA A 85 8.81 6.13 -2.19
N LEU A 86 9.30 6.33 -0.96
CA LEU A 86 9.45 7.66 -0.36
C LEU A 86 10.34 8.59 -1.20
N VAL A 87 11.45 8.09 -1.73
CA VAL A 87 12.33 8.85 -2.64
C VAL A 87 11.59 9.26 -3.92
N ALA A 88 10.79 8.36 -4.50
CA ALA A 88 9.99 8.67 -5.68
C ALA A 88 8.91 9.73 -5.37
N LEU A 89 8.21 9.59 -4.26
CA LEU A 89 7.21 10.55 -3.78
C LEU A 89 7.83 11.92 -3.48
N ALA A 90 8.99 11.95 -2.80
CA ALA A 90 9.70 13.19 -2.52
C ALA A 90 10.11 13.92 -3.82
N ARG A 91 10.57 13.18 -4.84
CA ARG A 91 10.84 13.78 -6.16
C ARG A 91 9.59 14.36 -6.81
N ALA A 92 8.46 13.67 -6.72
CA ALA A 92 7.21 14.10 -7.32
C ALA A 92 6.66 15.38 -6.67
N VAL A 93 6.64 15.43 -5.33
CA VAL A 93 6.11 16.61 -4.62
C VAL A 93 7.06 17.83 -4.67
N GLY A 94 8.36 17.61 -4.88
CA GLY A 94 9.34 18.68 -4.98
C GLY A 94 9.51 19.51 -3.72
N ALA A 95 10.36 20.54 -3.77
CA ALA A 95 10.74 21.36 -2.61
C ALA A 95 9.59 22.20 -2.01
N ASN A 96 8.49 22.37 -2.72
CA ASN A 96 7.29 23.06 -2.20
C ASN A 96 6.30 22.11 -1.53
N GLY A 97 6.50 20.78 -1.63
CA GLY A 97 5.73 19.74 -0.97
C GLY A 97 6.50 19.09 0.18
N THR A 98 5.95 18.00 0.68
CA THR A 98 6.60 17.19 1.72
C THR A 98 6.23 15.73 1.54
N ALA A 99 7.21 14.84 1.49
CA ALA A 99 6.99 13.40 1.56
C ALA A 99 7.40 12.89 2.95
N VAL A 100 6.48 12.26 3.65
CA VAL A 100 6.72 11.69 4.98
C VAL A 100 6.66 10.19 4.87
N GLY A 101 7.70 9.48 5.33
CA GLY A 101 7.69 8.03 5.52
C GLY A 101 7.47 7.67 6.97
N ILE A 102 6.67 6.64 7.24
CA ILE A 102 6.53 6.05 8.57
C ILE A 102 6.83 4.55 8.49
N ASP A 103 7.65 4.07 9.41
CA ASP A 103 7.95 2.64 9.56
C ASP A 103 8.12 2.26 11.02
N LEU A 104 7.78 1.02 11.37
CA LEU A 104 7.89 0.52 12.74
C LEU A 104 9.33 0.13 13.09
N ALA A 105 10.14 -0.26 12.10
CA ALA A 105 11.50 -0.75 12.27
C ALA A 105 12.52 0.39 12.15
N GLU A 106 13.34 0.57 13.18
CA GLU A 106 14.38 1.62 13.19
C GLU A 106 15.41 1.41 12.06
N GLY A 107 15.77 0.14 11.76
CA GLY A 107 16.66 -0.21 10.67
C GLY A 107 16.15 0.26 9.32
N MET A 108 14.85 0.07 9.05
CA MET A 108 14.17 0.59 7.85
C MET A 108 14.16 2.11 7.83
N CYS A 109 13.83 2.76 8.94
CA CYS A 109 13.88 4.21 9.06
C CYS A 109 15.28 4.78 8.76
N ARG A 110 16.34 4.14 9.26
CA ARG A 110 17.72 4.54 8.96
C ARG A 110 18.06 4.40 7.48
N ALA A 111 17.67 3.29 6.86
CA ALA A 111 17.89 3.06 5.43
C ALA A 111 17.16 4.10 4.59
N SER A 112 15.91 4.38 4.93
CA SER A 112 15.06 5.37 4.26
C SER A 112 15.64 6.80 4.37
N ARG A 113 16.09 7.22 5.56
CA ARG A 113 16.77 8.52 5.75
C ARG A 113 18.04 8.62 4.91
N ARG A 114 18.81 7.52 4.83
CA ARG A 114 20.00 7.48 3.98
C ARG A 114 19.64 7.63 2.51
N ALA A 115 18.62 6.93 2.03
CA ALA A 115 18.17 7.02 0.65
C ALA A 115 17.74 8.45 0.26
N LEU A 116 17.02 9.16 1.14
CA LEU A 116 16.68 10.57 0.95
C LEU A 116 17.93 11.47 0.90
N THR A 117 18.86 11.27 1.82
CA THR A 117 20.13 12.05 1.89
C THR A 117 20.96 11.84 0.62
N ASP A 118 21.14 10.58 0.20
CA ASP A 118 21.90 10.23 -1.00
C ASP A 118 21.26 10.79 -2.29
N ALA A 119 19.93 10.97 -2.26
CA ALA A 119 19.17 11.58 -3.35
C ALA A 119 19.08 13.12 -3.28
N GLY A 120 19.58 13.76 -2.21
CA GLY A 120 19.53 15.22 -2.01
C GLY A 120 18.12 15.78 -1.77
N LEU A 121 17.22 14.98 -1.16
CA LEU A 121 15.80 15.31 -0.98
C LEU A 121 15.53 15.78 0.47
N GLU A 122 15.79 17.06 0.76
CA GLU A 122 15.65 17.63 2.10
C GLU A 122 14.20 17.77 2.57
N TRP A 123 13.22 17.73 1.67
CA TRP A 123 11.78 17.77 1.96
C TRP A 123 11.16 16.39 2.20
N GLY A 124 11.98 15.34 2.18
CA GLY A 124 11.63 14.00 2.64
C GLY A 124 11.90 13.86 4.14
N VAL A 125 10.93 13.31 4.89
CA VAL A 125 11.02 13.13 6.35
C VAL A 125 10.70 11.68 6.70
N VAL A 126 11.40 11.10 7.67
CA VAL A 126 11.13 9.73 8.15
C VAL A 126 10.85 9.73 9.63
N VAL A 127 9.71 9.14 10.00
CA VAL A 127 9.22 8.98 11.36
C VAL A 127 9.22 7.49 11.72
N GLU A 128 9.76 7.12 12.87
CA GLU A 128 9.57 5.79 13.44
C GLU A 128 8.22 5.76 14.16
N GLY A 129 7.36 4.79 13.81
CA GLY A 129 6.03 4.70 14.39
C GLY A 129 5.18 3.57 13.85
N ASP A 130 4.09 3.26 14.57
CA ASP A 130 3.10 2.25 14.16
C ASP A 130 2.10 2.88 13.17
N ALA A 131 1.99 2.29 11.98
CA ALA A 131 1.05 2.71 10.96
C ALA A 131 -0.43 2.51 11.35
N ALA A 132 -0.71 1.73 12.39
CA ALA A 132 -2.05 1.57 12.96
C ALA A 132 -2.45 2.72 13.89
N THR A 133 -1.47 3.49 14.40
CA THR A 133 -1.68 4.59 15.35
C THR A 133 -0.64 5.68 15.09
N THR A 134 -0.83 6.40 13.98
CA THR A 134 0.16 7.36 13.52
C THR A 134 0.23 8.61 14.42
N PRO A 135 1.40 9.27 14.58
CA PRO A 135 1.53 10.47 15.40
C PRO A 135 1.04 11.74 14.67
N PHE A 136 0.34 11.62 13.57
CA PHE A 136 -0.07 12.74 12.73
C PHE A 136 -1.45 13.26 13.13
N ARG A 137 -1.69 14.55 12.89
CA ARG A 137 -3.00 15.15 13.05
C ARG A 137 -3.96 14.68 11.96
N LYS A 138 -5.26 14.76 12.23
CA LYS A 138 -6.27 14.56 11.20
C LYS A 138 -6.10 15.57 10.06
N ASN A 139 -6.47 15.16 8.86
CA ASN A 139 -6.46 16.03 7.68
C ASN A 139 -5.06 16.67 7.47
N THR A 140 -4.03 15.85 7.42
CA THR A 140 -2.64 16.30 7.28
C THR A 140 -2.10 16.07 5.88
N PHE A 141 -2.54 15.01 5.19
CA PHE A 141 -1.97 14.57 3.93
C PHE A 141 -2.97 14.63 2.77
N ASP A 142 -2.51 15.11 1.63
CA ASP A 142 -3.26 15.15 0.37
C ASP A 142 -3.36 13.74 -0.25
N ALA A 143 -2.32 12.93 -0.05
CA ALA A 143 -2.27 11.55 -0.52
C ALA A 143 -1.52 10.63 0.45
N LEU A 144 -1.86 9.34 0.38
CA LEU A 144 -1.24 8.26 1.13
C LEU A 144 -0.88 7.11 0.20
N PHE A 145 0.31 6.58 0.36
CA PHE A 145 0.80 5.40 -0.33
C PHE A 145 1.10 4.28 0.65
N ALA A 146 0.75 3.04 0.32
CA ALA A 146 1.07 1.87 1.12
C ALA A 146 1.40 0.69 0.20
N SER A 147 2.62 0.19 0.26
CA SER A 147 3.10 -0.88 -0.60
C SER A 147 3.62 -2.05 0.22
N PHE A 148 2.96 -3.22 0.10
CA PHE A 148 3.27 -4.46 0.81
C PHE A 148 3.29 -4.32 2.34
N VAL A 149 2.37 -3.52 2.88
CA VAL A 149 2.25 -3.26 4.32
C VAL A 149 0.88 -3.61 4.89
N LEU A 150 -0.22 -3.43 4.12
CA LEU A 150 -1.58 -3.68 4.62
C LEU A 150 -1.80 -5.16 4.99
N GLU A 151 -1.17 -6.07 4.26
CA GLU A 151 -1.19 -7.50 4.50
C GLU A 151 -0.42 -7.96 5.75
N LEU A 152 0.39 -7.10 6.35
CA LEU A 152 1.12 -7.39 7.59
C LEU A 152 0.24 -7.24 8.84
N PHE A 153 -0.88 -6.52 8.73
CA PHE A 153 -1.84 -6.38 9.83
C PHE A 153 -2.76 -7.59 9.92
N ASP A 154 -3.11 -8.01 11.13
CA ASP A 154 -4.08 -9.09 11.31
C ASP A 154 -5.48 -8.67 10.81
N THR A 155 -6.23 -9.62 10.26
CA THR A 155 -7.51 -9.35 9.60
C THR A 155 -8.48 -8.49 10.42
N PRO A 156 -8.65 -8.69 11.76
CA PRO A 156 -9.53 -7.83 12.54
C PRO A 156 -9.01 -6.39 12.72
N GLU A 157 -7.69 -6.17 12.56
CA GLU A 157 -7.08 -4.85 12.74
C GLU A 157 -7.17 -3.99 11.47
N ILE A 158 -7.26 -4.60 10.30
CA ILE A 158 -7.15 -3.89 9.00
C ILE A 158 -8.16 -2.74 8.89
N LEU A 159 -9.41 -2.94 9.29
CA LEU A 159 -10.40 -1.85 9.23
C LEU A 159 -10.05 -0.68 10.16
N THR A 160 -9.52 -0.97 11.35
CA THR A 160 -9.05 0.07 12.30
C THR A 160 -7.84 0.82 11.72
N VAL A 161 -6.92 0.11 11.06
CA VAL A 161 -5.78 0.71 10.36
C VAL A 161 -6.24 1.63 9.23
N LEU A 162 -7.20 1.19 8.42
CA LEU A 162 -7.76 2.00 7.34
C LEU A 162 -8.55 3.21 7.85
N ASP A 163 -9.20 3.12 9.01
CA ASP A 163 -9.83 4.27 9.67
C ASP A 163 -8.79 5.30 10.13
N GLU A 164 -7.64 4.84 10.64
CA GLU A 164 -6.51 5.72 10.97
C GLU A 164 -5.93 6.40 9.73
N TRP A 165 -5.74 5.67 8.63
CA TRP A 165 -5.25 6.24 7.38
C TRP A 165 -6.24 7.26 6.80
N ARG A 166 -7.55 6.98 6.90
CA ARG A 166 -8.59 7.94 6.53
C ARG A 166 -8.54 9.19 7.41
N ARG A 167 -8.29 9.04 8.71
CA ARG A 167 -8.23 10.16 9.65
C ARG A 167 -7.14 11.16 9.30
N VAL A 168 -5.98 10.69 8.85
CA VAL A 168 -4.84 11.55 8.51
C VAL A 168 -4.91 12.15 7.11
N LEU A 169 -5.71 11.57 6.22
CA LEU A 169 -5.97 12.14 4.89
C LEU A 169 -6.89 13.35 4.97
N ASP A 170 -6.64 14.34 4.12
CA ASP A 170 -7.53 15.50 3.92
C ASP A 170 -8.87 15.06 3.30
N PRO A 171 -9.98 15.80 3.50
CA PRO A 171 -11.23 15.57 2.79
C PRO A 171 -11.01 15.52 1.27
N GLY A 172 -11.43 14.43 0.63
CA GLY A 172 -11.16 14.18 -0.79
C GLY A 172 -9.74 13.69 -1.10
N GLY A 173 -8.91 13.48 -0.09
CA GLY A 173 -7.60 12.88 -0.21
C GLY A 173 -7.64 11.49 -0.84
N ARG A 174 -6.53 11.04 -1.38
CA ARG A 174 -6.41 9.79 -2.11
C ARG A 174 -5.45 8.81 -1.45
N LEU A 175 -5.73 7.53 -1.62
CA LEU A 175 -4.94 6.42 -1.11
C LEU A 175 -4.64 5.47 -2.28
N CYS A 176 -3.40 5.03 -2.39
CA CYS A 176 -3.06 3.89 -3.25
C CYS A 176 -2.43 2.79 -2.39
N VAL A 177 -3.01 1.59 -2.50
CA VAL A 177 -2.54 0.38 -1.82
C VAL A 177 -2.04 -0.61 -2.85
N VAL A 178 -0.84 -1.13 -2.62
CA VAL A 178 -0.21 -2.22 -3.38
C VAL A 178 -0.03 -3.39 -2.42
N SER A 179 -0.62 -4.54 -2.70
CA SER A 179 -0.56 -5.68 -1.78
C SER A 179 -0.75 -7.01 -2.50
N LEU A 180 -0.22 -8.08 -1.95
CA LEU A 180 -0.48 -9.43 -2.44
C LEU A 180 -1.97 -9.71 -2.46
N SER A 181 -2.46 -10.21 -3.60
CA SER A 181 -3.87 -10.45 -3.83
C SER A 181 -4.24 -11.91 -3.63
N ARG A 182 -5.38 -12.14 -2.99
CA ARG A 182 -6.02 -13.46 -2.96
C ARG A 182 -6.93 -13.71 -4.15
N ARG A 183 -7.19 -12.69 -4.97
CA ARG A 183 -7.93 -12.83 -6.21
C ARG A 183 -7.10 -13.59 -7.26
N GLY A 184 -7.74 -14.42 -8.04
CA GLY A 184 -7.05 -15.18 -9.10
C GLY A 184 -6.07 -16.23 -8.58
N GLY A 185 -6.06 -16.51 -7.27
CA GLY A 185 -5.11 -17.41 -6.63
C GLY A 185 -5.16 -18.82 -7.21
N GLY A 186 -4.08 -19.19 -7.93
CA GLY A 186 -3.83 -20.50 -8.48
C GLY A 186 -3.12 -21.44 -7.50
N PRO A 187 -2.56 -22.57 -8.00
CA PRO A 187 -1.80 -23.51 -7.16
C PRO A 187 -0.63 -22.86 -6.42
N TYR A 188 0.01 -21.86 -7.02
CA TYR A 188 1.13 -21.12 -6.41
C TYR A 188 0.71 -20.31 -5.18
N THR A 189 -0.44 -19.65 -5.21
CA THR A 189 -0.96 -18.92 -4.05
C THR A 189 -1.25 -19.87 -2.89
N ARG A 190 -1.83 -21.04 -3.17
CA ARG A 190 -2.08 -22.07 -2.14
C ARG A 190 -0.79 -22.64 -1.56
N LEU A 191 0.22 -22.88 -2.40
CA LEU A 191 1.53 -23.32 -1.96
C LEU A 191 2.17 -22.23 -1.06
N TYR A 192 2.11 -20.97 -1.49
CA TYR A 192 2.63 -19.84 -0.71
C TYR A 192 1.92 -19.70 0.65
N GLU A 193 0.58 -19.78 0.69
CA GLU A 193 -0.20 -19.78 1.94
C GLU A 193 0.23 -20.93 2.85
N THR A 194 0.48 -22.12 2.29
CA THR A 194 0.98 -23.27 3.07
C THR A 194 2.38 -23.02 3.65
N VAL A 195 3.28 -22.42 2.87
CA VAL A 195 4.64 -22.05 3.33
C VAL A 195 4.56 -20.95 4.39
N HIS A 196 3.70 -19.95 4.18
CA HIS A 196 3.42 -18.91 5.18
C HIS A 196 2.98 -19.51 6.53
N ASP A 197 2.05 -20.48 6.51
CA ASP A 197 1.54 -21.12 7.71
C ASP A 197 2.63 -21.97 8.43
N LEU A 198 3.58 -22.51 7.67
CA LEU A 198 4.68 -23.34 8.22
C LEU A 198 5.85 -22.49 8.75
N VAL A 199 6.15 -21.35 8.13
CA VAL A 199 7.31 -20.51 8.47
C VAL A 199 6.95 -19.01 8.49
N PRO A 200 5.99 -18.59 9.32
CA PRO A 200 5.46 -17.21 9.33
C PRO A 200 6.51 -16.16 9.74
N THR A 201 7.66 -16.59 10.25
CA THR A 201 8.76 -15.69 10.60
C THR A 201 9.51 -15.16 9.37
N TYR A 202 9.53 -15.91 8.28
CA TYR A 202 10.29 -15.60 7.07
C TYR A 202 9.41 -15.18 5.90
N VAL A 203 8.13 -15.54 5.94
CA VAL A 203 7.12 -15.24 4.92
C VAL A 203 5.94 -14.63 5.66
N ASP A 204 5.99 -13.33 5.91
CA ASP A 204 4.99 -12.62 6.74
C ASP A 204 3.92 -11.89 5.93
N CYS A 205 4.17 -11.61 4.65
CA CYS A 205 3.15 -11.10 3.74
C CYS A 205 2.13 -12.20 3.41
N ARG A 206 0.85 -11.92 3.57
CA ARG A 206 -0.23 -12.87 3.23
C ARG A 206 -1.18 -12.25 2.20
N PRO A 207 -1.62 -13.00 1.18
CA PRO A 207 -2.58 -12.47 0.22
C PRO A 207 -3.90 -12.07 0.90
N ILE A 208 -4.39 -10.87 0.59
CA ILE A 208 -5.66 -10.31 1.09
C ILE A 208 -6.57 -9.90 -0.06
N TYR A 209 -7.82 -9.54 0.24
CA TYR A 209 -8.77 -8.98 -0.72
C TYR A 209 -8.73 -7.45 -0.62
N VAL A 210 -7.74 -6.81 -1.28
CA VAL A 210 -7.48 -5.37 -1.12
C VAL A 210 -8.69 -4.53 -1.46
N ARG A 211 -9.25 -4.73 -2.66
CA ARG A 211 -10.40 -3.96 -3.15
C ARG A 211 -11.61 -4.07 -2.24
N GLU A 212 -11.99 -5.29 -1.85
CA GLU A 212 -13.14 -5.52 -0.97
C GLU A 212 -12.92 -4.88 0.40
N THR A 213 -11.72 -5.00 0.93
CA THR A 213 -11.36 -4.43 2.23
C THR A 213 -11.44 -2.90 2.20
N LEU A 214 -10.96 -2.25 1.13
CA LEU A 214 -11.07 -0.80 0.96
C LEU A 214 -12.52 -0.33 0.80
N LEU A 215 -13.35 -1.09 0.07
CA LEU A 215 -14.79 -0.80 -0.04
C LEU A 215 -15.51 -0.95 1.30
N GLU A 216 -15.20 -2.00 2.08
CA GLU A 216 -15.76 -2.22 3.43
C GLU A 216 -15.35 -1.08 4.37
N ALA A 217 -14.11 -0.61 4.27
CA ALA A 217 -13.63 0.57 4.98
C ALA A 217 -14.23 1.89 4.46
N GLY A 218 -15.10 1.90 3.45
CA GLY A 218 -15.85 3.05 2.94
C GLY A 218 -15.03 3.95 2.00
N PHE A 219 -13.97 3.45 1.39
CA PHE A 219 -13.29 4.16 0.31
C PHE A 219 -14.01 3.92 -1.02
N ARG A 220 -13.96 4.90 -1.90
CA ARG A 220 -14.44 4.80 -3.28
C ARG A 220 -13.27 4.48 -4.20
N ILE A 221 -13.31 3.32 -4.85
CA ILE A 221 -12.28 2.92 -5.82
C ILE A 221 -12.36 3.86 -7.04
N VAL A 222 -11.21 4.35 -7.48
CA VAL A 222 -11.04 5.23 -8.64
C VAL A 222 -10.44 4.47 -9.81
N ASP A 223 -9.37 3.71 -9.53
CA ASP A 223 -8.68 2.92 -10.55
C ASP A 223 -8.03 1.69 -9.89
N GLU A 224 -7.79 0.64 -10.66
CA GLU A 224 -7.14 -0.57 -10.19
C GLU A 224 -6.33 -1.23 -11.30
N ARG A 225 -5.19 -1.87 -10.92
CA ARG A 225 -4.35 -2.68 -11.80
C ARG A 225 -4.03 -4.00 -11.14
N GLU A 226 -3.82 -5.02 -11.94
CA GLU A 226 -3.28 -6.31 -11.50
C GLU A 226 -1.83 -6.41 -11.96
N GLU A 227 -0.96 -6.73 -11.01
CA GLU A 227 0.46 -6.94 -11.21
C GLU A 227 0.89 -8.30 -10.66
N THR A 228 2.17 -8.63 -10.73
CA THR A 228 2.73 -9.84 -10.14
C THR A 228 4.00 -9.55 -9.38
N ALA A 229 4.15 -10.16 -8.21
CA ALA A 229 5.41 -10.21 -7.45
C ALA A 229 5.65 -11.67 -7.02
N TRP A 230 6.86 -12.20 -7.19
CA TRP A 230 7.20 -13.61 -6.91
C TRP A 230 6.22 -14.62 -7.53
N GLN A 231 5.69 -14.36 -8.72
CA GLN A 231 4.63 -15.14 -9.39
C GLN A 231 3.29 -15.17 -8.63
N LEU A 232 3.12 -14.32 -7.62
CA LEU A 232 1.86 -14.13 -6.91
C LEU A 232 1.12 -12.92 -7.49
N PRO A 233 -0.22 -12.97 -7.53
CA PRO A 233 -1.01 -11.82 -7.95
C PRO A 233 -0.88 -10.67 -6.93
N VAL A 234 -0.81 -9.45 -7.44
CA VAL A 234 -0.77 -8.20 -6.67
C VAL A 234 -1.92 -7.32 -7.13
N GLU A 235 -2.69 -6.81 -6.20
CA GLU A 235 -3.66 -5.73 -6.47
C GLU A 235 -3.01 -4.38 -6.21
N VAL A 236 -3.14 -3.49 -7.17
CA VAL A 236 -2.78 -2.06 -7.06
C VAL A 236 -4.08 -1.28 -7.13
N VAL A 237 -4.50 -0.70 -6.02
CA VAL A 237 -5.84 -0.09 -5.90
C VAL A 237 -5.71 1.36 -5.48
N HIS A 238 -6.15 2.26 -6.37
CA HIS A 238 -6.28 3.68 -6.10
C HIS A 238 -7.70 4.02 -5.68
N CYS A 239 -7.85 4.70 -4.56
CA CYS A 239 -9.15 5.07 -4.01
C CYS A 239 -9.14 6.47 -3.37
N ARG A 240 -10.32 6.99 -3.07
CA ARG A 240 -10.53 8.29 -2.41
C ARG A 240 -11.46 8.15 -1.22
N ILE A 241 -11.32 9.07 -0.28
CA ILE A 241 -12.30 9.28 0.78
C ILE A 241 -13.62 9.79 0.13
N THR A 242 -14.75 9.21 0.56
CA THR A 242 -16.09 9.66 0.19
C THR A 242 -16.56 10.78 1.11
#